data_a045079cf25fe670b506a36298aab83a
#
_entry.id   a045079cf25fe670b506a36298aab83a
#
_cell.length_a   1.000
_cell.length_b   1.000
_cell.length_c   1.000
_cell.angle_alpha   90.00
_cell.angle_beta   90.00
_cell.angle_gamma   90.00
#
_symmetry.space_group_name_H-M   'P 1'
#
loop_
_entity.id
_entity.type
_entity.pdbx_description
1 polymer ?
#
loop_
_entity_poly.entity_id
_entity_poly.type
_entity_poly.pdbx_seq_one_letter_code
_entity_poly.pdbx_strand_id
1 'polypeptide(L)'
;MVILAGNNNFLDGQTVKTKNIYNELVRKYGEENISKIDTFNWKKHPIYFIRKCRKELRNTENLIILPAHNGVKVFVPFFNFWNKFYHKKIFYAVVGGWLPELLASKVWLTKEIRKLSKVFVETTKMKEDLSKLAIKNVEILVNFKSIPILNEKDLKYEYSRPLELCTFSRVMKEKGIEDAIDVVEKINEETNEIVYTLDIYGPIDKSYVDRFEKLKNTLPSYIKYAGCVDSEKSVEVLKKYYLLLFPTKFKTEGIPGTIIDALSAGVPVVASKWENYADILVNEENSFLFNMNDLKEFENILKNLKDINKVIEIKNKTLQSITKFKSETAMQVLYKNIEK
;
A
#
# COMPACT_ATOMS: atom_id res chain seq x y z
N MET A 1 10.49 -10.59 23.67
CA MET A 1 11.05 -9.36 23.06
C MET A 1 11.11 -9.52 21.56
N VAL A 2 10.76 -8.49 20.80
CA VAL A 2 10.72 -8.50 19.34
C VAL A 2 11.66 -7.42 18.82
N ILE A 3 12.44 -7.72 17.77
CA ILE A 3 13.24 -6.71 17.07
C ILE A 3 12.56 -6.39 15.74
N LEU A 4 12.40 -5.11 15.48
CA LEU A 4 11.99 -4.62 14.19
C LEU A 4 13.17 -3.99 13.44
N ALA A 5 13.54 -4.54 12.30
CA ALA A 5 14.59 -4.00 11.45
C ALA A 5 13.99 -3.42 10.17
N GLY A 6 13.97 -2.09 10.04
CA GLY A 6 13.40 -1.35 8.91
C GLY A 6 14.01 0.04 8.77
N ASN A 7 13.58 0.78 7.75
CA ASN A 7 14.01 2.15 7.50
C ASN A 7 12.98 3.15 8.04
N ASN A 8 13.40 4.17 8.80
CA ASN A 8 12.51 5.11 9.47
C ASN A 8 12.44 6.51 8.85
N ASN A 9 13.14 6.80 7.73
CA ASN A 9 13.39 8.18 7.30
C ASN A 9 12.77 8.62 5.97
N PHE A 10 11.93 7.79 5.32
CA PHE A 10 11.28 8.14 4.05
C PHE A 10 9.76 7.95 4.14
N LEU A 11 9.00 8.81 3.43
CA LEU A 11 7.56 8.67 3.22
C LEU A 11 7.30 7.69 2.07
N ASP A 12 7.66 6.42 2.25
CA ASP A 12 7.35 5.34 1.32
C ASP A 12 6.54 4.23 2.00
N GLY A 13 5.97 3.33 1.20
CA GLY A 13 5.12 2.26 1.70
C GLY A 13 5.83 1.35 2.72
N GLN A 14 7.15 1.15 2.59
CA GLN A 14 7.94 0.35 3.52
C GLN A 14 8.03 1.03 4.90
N THR A 15 8.34 2.32 4.92
CA THR A 15 8.43 3.10 6.17
C THR A 15 7.09 3.16 6.89
N VAL A 16 6.00 3.39 6.13
CA VAL A 16 4.63 3.41 6.68
C VAL A 16 4.28 2.05 7.28
N LYS A 17 4.49 0.95 6.57
CA LYS A 17 4.21 -0.40 7.09
C LYS A 17 5.07 -0.74 8.30
N THR A 18 6.36 -0.37 8.28
CA THR A 18 7.27 -0.57 9.42
C THR A 18 6.76 0.18 10.66
N LYS A 19 6.35 1.45 10.50
CA LYS A 19 5.77 2.26 11.58
C LYS A 19 4.47 1.63 12.11
N ASN A 20 3.58 1.20 11.22
CA ASN A 20 2.32 0.58 11.61
C ASN A 20 2.54 -0.71 12.41
N ILE A 21 3.40 -1.63 11.92
CA ILE A 21 3.72 -2.86 12.64
C ILE A 21 4.36 -2.55 14.00
N TYR A 22 5.29 -1.58 14.05
CA TYR A 22 5.92 -1.17 15.31
C TYR A 22 4.89 -0.68 16.33
N ASN A 23 4.02 0.25 15.92
CA ASN A 23 3.00 0.81 16.82
C ASN A 23 2.06 -0.27 17.37
N GLU A 24 1.66 -1.24 16.53
CA GLU A 24 0.82 -2.35 16.93
C GLU A 24 1.55 -3.33 17.90
N LEU A 25 2.84 -3.56 17.67
CA LEU A 25 3.65 -4.36 18.60
C LEU A 25 3.82 -3.67 19.95
N VAL A 26 4.09 -2.35 19.95
CA VAL A 26 4.18 -1.54 21.17
C VAL A 26 2.84 -1.53 21.92
N ARG A 27 1.73 -1.36 21.19
CA ARG A 27 0.39 -1.40 21.79
C ARG A 27 0.10 -2.74 22.49
N LYS A 28 0.57 -3.86 21.91
CA LYS A 28 0.30 -5.20 22.47
C LYS A 28 1.28 -5.62 23.54
N TYR A 29 2.57 -5.34 23.38
CA TYR A 29 3.62 -5.91 24.21
C TYR A 29 4.33 -4.91 25.11
N GLY A 30 4.06 -3.60 24.97
CA GLY A 30 4.80 -2.54 25.65
C GLY A 30 6.08 -2.12 24.92
N GLU A 31 6.46 -0.85 25.00
CA GLU A 31 7.63 -0.30 24.30
C GLU A 31 8.94 -0.88 24.80
N GLU A 32 9.03 -1.18 26.09
CA GLU A 32 10.19 -1.80 26.73
C GLU A 32 10.53 -3.20 26.19
N ASN A 33 9.55 -3.86 25.57
CA ASN A 33 9.72 -5.19 24.97
C ASN A 33 10.03 -5.17 23.46
N ILE A 34 10.09 -3.98 22.84
CA ILE A 34 10.32 -3.81 21.41
C ILE A 34 11.60 -3.02 21.16
N SER A 35 12.57 -3.65 20.53
CA SER A 35 13.81 -2.99 20.08
C SER A 35 13.73 -2.64 18.59
N LYS A 36 14.40 -1.56 18.20
CA LYS A 36 14.55 -1.14 16.81
C LYS A 36 15.99 -1.24 16.34
N ILE A 37 16.17 -1.78 15.14
CA ILE A 37 17.42 -1.72 14.39
C ILE A 37 17.19 -0.90 13.13
N ASP A 38 17.74 0.32 13.10
CA ASP A 38 17.72 1.13 11.87
C ASP A 38 18.70 0.56 10.85
N THR A 39 18.18 0.27 9.68
CA THR A 39 18.96 -0.27 8.54
C THR A 39 19.33 0.80 7.52
N PHE A 40 18.98 2.07 7.73
CA PHE A 40 19.19 3.14 6.73
C PHE A 40 20.68 3.46 6.51
N ASN A 41 21.40 3.73 7.61
CA ASN A 41 22.80 4.17 7.55
C ASN A 41 23.81 3.03 7.81
N TRP A 42 23.41 1.77 7.68
CA TRP A 42 24.29 0.66 8.01
C TRP A 42 25.64 0.67 7.27
N LYS A 43 25.67 1.16 6.02
CA LYS A 43 26.89 1.26 5.21
C LYS A 43 27.89 2.30 5.73
N LYS A 44 27.39 3.36 6.37
CA LYS A 44 28.25 4.42 6.95
C LYS A 44 28.92 3.95 8.24
N HIS A 45 28.28 3.08 9.01
CA HIS A 45 28.75 2.60 10.31
C HIS A 45 28.60 1.07 10.44
N PRO A 46 29.24 0.25 9.60
CA PRO A 46 28.98 -1.20 9.54
C PRO A 46 29.36 -1.93 10.84
N ILE A 47 30.46 -1.55 11.48
CA ILE A 47 30.90 -2.19 12.74
C ILE A 47 29.91 -1.90 13.87
N TYR A 48 29.44 -0.66 13.98
CA TYR A 48 28.41 -0.29 14.95
C TYR A 48 27.11 -1.06 14.69
N PHE A 49 26.67 -1.14 13.44
CA PHE A 49 25.50 -1.88 13.04
C PHE A 49 25.58 -3.36 13.45
N ILE A 50 26.70 -4.03 13.13
CA ILE A 50 26.94 -5.43 13.50
C ILE A 50 26.91 -5.62 15.02
N ARG A 51 27.59 -4.74 15.78
CA ARG A 51 27.59 -4.81 17.25
C ARG A 51 26.20 -4.65 17.82
N LYS A 52 25.40 -3.70 17.32
CA LYS A 52 24.00 -3.48 17.70
C LYS A 52 23.17 -4.72 17.41
N CYS A 53 23.23 -5.26 16.18
CA CYS A 53 22.51 -6.46 15.81
C CYS A 53 22.83 -7.64 16.74
N ARG A 54 24.12 -7.86 17.05
CA ARG A 54 24.54 -8.93 17.97
C ARG A 54 24.00 -8.74 19.38
N LYS A 55 24.03 -7.52 19.91
CA LYS A 55 23.48 -7.19 21.23
C LYS A 55 21.99 -7.52 21.29
N GLU A 56 21.24 -7.02 20.30
CA GLU A 56 19.80 -7.22 20.27
C GLU A 56 19.42 -8.70 20.05
N LEU A 57 20.09 -9.42 19.14
CA LEU A 57 19.85 -10.84 18.90
C LEU A 57 20.09 -11.72 20.14
N ARG A 58 20.98 -11.33 21.06
CA ARG A 58 21.18 -12.06 22.33
C ARG A 58 19.98 -11.97 23.25
N ASN A 59 19.29 -10.82 23.23
CA ASN A 59 18.26 -10.47 24.21
C ASN A 59 16.84 -10.69 23.72
N THR A 60 16.65 -11.20 22.49
CA THR A 60 15.33 -11.38 21.89
C THR A 60 15.12 -12.81 21.41
N GLU A 61 13.86 -13.21 21.27
CA GLU A 61 13.47 -14.50 20.70
C GLU A 61 13.02 -14.36 19.24
N ASN A 62 12.41 -13.23 18.92
CA ASN A 62 11.78 -12.99 17.63
C ASN A 62 12.42 -11.79 16.93
N LEU A 63 12.75 -11.95 15.66
CA LEU A 63 13.23 -10.90 14.78
C LEU A 63 12.27 -10.70 13.61
N ILE A 64 11.72 -9.52 13.47
CA ILE A 64 10.90 -9.15 12.32
C ILE A 64 11.72 -8.24 11.41
N ILE A 65 11.90 -8.62 10.16
CA ILE A 65 12.64 -7.85 9.18
C ILE A 65 11.69 -7.35 8.07
N LEU A 66 11.90 -6.11 7.62
CA LEU A 66 11.13 -5.48 6.54
C LEU A 66 12.05 -4.85 5.47
N PRO A 67 13.03 -5.59 4.93
CA PRO A 67 13.87 -5.03 3.87
C PRO A 67 13.08 -4.88 2.56
N ALA A 68 13.33 -3.75 1.85
CA ALA A 68 12.87 -3.56 0.48
C ALA A 68 13.70 -4.38 -0.52
N HIS A 69 13.35 -4.27 -1.81
CA HIS A 69 13.93 -5.03 -2.93
C HIS A 69 15.46 -5.15 -2.93
N ASN A 70 16.19 -4.07 -2.61
CA ASN A 70 17.66 -4.13 -2.54
C ASN A 70 18.15 -4.63 -1.17
N GLY A 71 17.44 -4.31 -0.11
CA GLY A 71 17.79 -4.71 1.25
C GLY A 71 17.65 -6.21 1.49
N VAL A 72 16.69 -6.88 0.87
CA VAL A 72 16.47 -8.33 1.06
C VAL A 72 17.70 -9.16 0.68
N LYS A 73 18.42 -8.74 -0.36
CA LYS A 73 19.65 -9.40 -0.84
C LYS A 73 20.81 -9.34 0.17
N VAL A 74 20.74 -8.40 1.12
CA VAL A 74 21.78 -8.18 2.14
C VAL A 74 21.32 -8.69 3.49
N PHE A 75 20.15 -8.23 3.96
CA PHE A 75 19.72 -8.46 5.33
C PHE A 75 19.23 -9.89 5.58
N VAL A 76 18.63 -10.56 4.60
CA VAL A 76 18.20 -11.96 4.79
C VAL A 76 19.41 -12.89 4.96
N PRO A 77 20.42 -12.90 4.06
CA PRO A 77 21.62 -13.70 4.29
C PRO A 77 22.39 -13.30 5.57
N PHE A 78 22.47 -12.00 5.86
CA PHE A 78 23.12 -11.49 7.06
C PHE A 78 22.49 -12.04 8.33
N PHE A 79 21.17 -11.92 8.48
CA PHE A 79 20.49 -12.44 9.67
C PHE A 79 20.48 -13.97 9.72
N ASN A 80 20.37 -14.67 8.60
CA ASN A 80 20.50 -16.13 8.54
C ASN A 80 21.88 -16.61 8.99
N PHE A 81 22.95 -15.88 8.62
CA PHE A 81 24.31 -16.20 9.06
C PHE A 81 24.43 -16.11 10.58
N TRP A 82 23.99 -14.99 11.17
CA TRP A 82 24.05 -14.81 12.62
C TRP A 82 23.08 -15.76 13.34
N ASN A 83 21.97 -16.13 12.73
CA ASN A 83 20.99 -17.03 13.33
C ASN A 83 21.51 -18.47 13.54
N LYS A 84 22.58 -18.86 12.87
CA LYS A 84 23.28 -20.12 13.17
C LYS A 84 23.81 -20.19 14.61
N PHE A 85 24.08 -19.03 15.22
CA PHE A 85 24.60 -18.92 16.57
C PHE A 85 23.55 -18.55 17.61
N TYR A 86 22.46 -17.88 17.19
CA TYR A 86 21.47 -17.33 18.11
C TYR A 86 20.15 -18.08 18.13
N HIS A 87 19.84 -18.87 17.11
CA HIS A 87 18.63 -19.72 16.99
C HIS A 87 17.32 -18.98 17.26
N LYS A 88 17.13 -17.81 16.63
CA LYS A 88 15.95 -16.96 16.77
C LYS A 88 14.91 -17.26 15.69
N LYS A 89 13.63 -16.96 15.98
CA LYS A 89 12.60 -16.96 14.95
C LYS A 89 12.74 -15.68 14.11
N ILE A 90 12.98 -15.84 12.82
CA ILE A 90 13.11 -14.72 11.88
C ILE A 90 11.86 -14.68 11.01
N PHE A 91 11.14 -13.56 11.07
CA PHE A 91 9.96 -13.26 10.31
C PHE A 91 10.27 -12.17 9.29
N TYR A 92 9.88 -12.38 8.04
CA TYR A 92 10.04 -11.38 6.99
C TYR A 92 8.67 -10.86 6.56
N ALA A 93 8.35 -9.61 6.86
CA ALA A 93 7.15 -8.93 6.37
C ALA A 93 7.48 -8.17 5.09
N VAL A 94 6.96 -8.66 3.96
CA VAL A 94 7.17 -8.09 2.63
C VAL A 94 6.27 -6.87 2.43
N VAL A 95 6.75 -5.89 1.68
CA VAL A 95 5.99 -4.71 1.27
C VAL A 95 5.96 -4.66 -0.25
N GLY A 96 4.76 -4.60 -0.83
CA GLY A 96 4.55 -4.64 -2.29
C GLY A 96 4.65 -6.05 -2.89
N GLY A 97 4.35 -6.17 -4.19
CA GLY A 97 4.18 -7.45 -4.89
C GLY A 97 5.42 -8.05 -5.56
N TRP A 98 6.58 -7.41 -5.48
CA TRP A 98 7.79 -7.69 -6.26
C TRP A 98 8.58 -8.94 -5.89
N LEU A 99 8.38 -9.53 -4.70
CA LEU A 99 9.24 -10.59 -4.17
C LEU A 99 9.24 -11.87 -5.02
N PRO A 100 8.12 -12.39 -5.52
CA PRO A 100 8.10 -13.60 -6.34
C PRO A 100 8.98 -13.48 -7.60
N GLU A 101 8.87 -12.38 -8.32
CA GLU A 101 9.66 -12.11 -9.54
C GLU A 101 11.16 -12.04 -9.24
N LEU A 102 11.54 -11.33 -8.16
CA LEU A 102 12.94 -11.29 -7.72
C LEU A 102 13.48 -12.68 -7.40
N LEU A 103 12.72 -13.51 -6.70
CA LEU A 103 13.17 -14.85 -6.29
C LEU A 103 13.22 -15.84 -7.46
N ALA A 104 12.33 -15.72 -8.43
CA ALA A 104 12.39 -16.50 -9.68
C ALA A 104 13.71 -16.27 -10.43
N SER A 105 14.24 -15.04 -10.39
CA SER A 105 15.52 -14.67 -11.03
C SER A 105 16.77 -14.96 -10.16
N LYS A 106 16.61 -15.31 -8.86
CA LYS A 106 17.73 -15.42 -7.90
C LYS A 106 17.62 -16.65 -7.00
N VAL A 107 18.01 -17.81 -7.55
CA VAL A 107 17.93 -19.12 -6.85
C VAL A 107 18.64 -19.12 -5.49
N TRP A 108 19.79 -18.44 -5.38
CA TRP A 108 20.52 -18.36 -4.11
C TRP A 108 19.72 -17.64 -3.01
N LEU A 109 19.01 -16.56 -3.38
CA LEU A 109 18.18 -15.80 -2.43
C LEU A 109 16.94 -16.61 -2.03
N THR A 110 16.36 -17.37 -2.95
CA THR A 110 15.27 -18.30 -2.68
C THR A 110 15.67 -19.34 -1.62
N LYS A 111 16.90 -19.86 -1.68
CA LYS A 111 17.43 -20.77 -0.65
C LYS A 111 17.54 -20.06 0.71
N GLU A 112 17.93 -18.79 0.74
CA GLU A 112 18.02 -18.01 1.99
C GLU A 112 16.63 -17.70 2.56
N ILE A 113 15.65 -17.35 1.74
CA ILE A 113 14.26 -17.08 2.18
C ILE A 113 13.61 -18.33 2.78
N ARG A 114 13.89 -19.52 2.26
CA ARG A 114 13.37 -20.80 2.83
C ARG A 114 13.84 -21.09 4.26
N LYS A 115 14.95 -20.50 4.70
CA LYS A 115 15.49 -20.68 6.06
C LYS A 115 14.76 -19.84 7.12
N LEU A 116 13.97 -18.85 6.70
CA LEU A 116 13.22 -18.00 7.61
C LEU A 116 12.10 -18.79 8.29
N SER A 117 11.72 -18.37 9.50
CA SER A 117 10.61 -19.01 10.24
C SER A 117 9.28 -18.80 9.51
N LYS A 118 9.02 -17.58 9.05
CA LYS A 118 7.86 -17.23 8.22
C LYS A 118 8.19 -16.06 7.29
N VAL A 119 7.51 -16.06 6.14
CA VAL A 119 7.46 -14.94 5.20
C VAL A 119 6.02 -14.46 5.12
N PHE A 120 5.78 -13.23 5.48
CA PHE A 120 4.47 -12.60 5.41
C PHE A 120 4.37 -11.77 4.14
N VAL A 121 3.43 -12.12 3.28
CA VAL A 121 3.14 -11.42 2.03
C VAL A 121 1.79 -10.71 2.11
N GLU A 122 1.54 -9.73 1.25
CA GLU A 122 0.32 -8.93 1.32
C GLU A 122 -0.87 -9.58 0.62
N THR A 123 -0.62 -10.47 -0.36
CA THR A 123 -1.66 -10.93 -1.29
C THR A 123 -1.67 -12.44 -1.47
N THR A 124 -2.83 -12.97 -1.85
CA THR A 124 -3.04 -14.38 -2.17
C THR A 124 -2.14 -14.82 -3.33
N LYS A 125 -2.09 -14.01 -4.39
CA LYS A 125 -1.24 -14.29 -5.56
C LYS A 125 0.24 -14.41 -5.19
N MET A 126 0.77 -13.51 -4.37
CA MET A 126 2.16 -13.61 -3.91
C MET A 126 2.42 -14.93 -3.17
N LYS A 127 1.49 -15.36 -2.31
CA LYS A 127 1.60 -16.64 -1.60
C LYS A 127 1.62 -17.82 -2.56
N GLU A 128 0.77 -17.82 -3.56
CA GLU A 128 0.72 -18.84 -4.60
C GLU A 128 2.01 -18.88 -5.42
N ASP A 129 2.50 -17.73 -5.89
CA ASP A 129 3.70 -17.63 -6.68
C ASP A 129 4.96 -18.06 -5.91
N LEU A 130 5.06 -17.71 -4.62
CA LEU A 130 6.12 -18.21 -3.74
C LEU A 130 6.02 -19.72 -3.50
N SER A 131 4.81 -20.27 -3.42
CA SER A 131 4.58 -21.71 -3.32
C SER A 131 5.12 -22.47 -4.54
N LYS A 132 4.93 -21.91 -5.76
CA LYS A 132 5.52 -22.46 -7.02
C LYS A 132 7.06 -22.50 -6.96
N LEU A 133 7.67 -21.57 -6.23
CA LEU A 133 9.11 -21.56 -5.95
C LEU A 133 9.49 -22.46 -4.74
N ALA A 134 8.61 -23.36 -4.30
CA ALA A 134 8.79 -24.26 -3.16
C ALA A 134 9.12 -23.51 -1.83
N ILE A 135 8.60 -22.30 -1.64
CA ILE A 135 8.65 -21.57 -0.37
C ILE A 135 7.32 -21.82 0.34
N LYS A 136 7.32 -22.73 1.32
CA LYS A 136 6.10 -23.21 2.00
C LYS A 136 5.77 -22.47 3.32
N ASN A 137 6.73 -21.72 3.86
CA ASN A 137 6.62 -20.98 5.13
C ASN A 137 5.99 -19.60 4.92
N VAL A 138 4.98 -19.48 4.06
CA VAL A 138 4.34 -18.21 3.67
C VAL A 138 2.96 -18.09 4.28
N GLU A 139 2.68 -16.93 4.91
CA GLU A 139 1.35 -16.54 5.38
C GLU A 139 0.98 -15.15 4.87
N ILE A 140 -0.31 -14.84 4.84
CA ILE A 140 -0.81 -13.54 4.36
C ILE A 140 -0.92 -12.60 5.55
N LEU A 141 -0.12 -11.53 5.55
CA LEU A 141 -0.26 -10.35 6.39
C LEU A 141 -0.61 -9.19 5.47
N VAL A 142 -1.90 -8.96 5.27
CA VAL A 142 -2.38 -7.88 4.40
C VAL A 142 -1.76 -6.54 4.84
N ASN A 143 -1.60 -5.61 3.90
CA ASN A 143 -1.26 -4.25 4.29
C ASN A 143 -2.41 -3.65 5.09
N PHE A 144 -2.10 -2.81 6.08
CA PHE A 144 -3.08 -2.18 6.95
C PHE A 144 -2.60 -0.79 7.36
N LYS A 145 -3.53 0.01 7.84
CA LYS A 145 -3.25 1.32 8.43
C LYS A 145 -3.98 1.47 9.75
N SER A 146 -3.33 2.11 10.71
CA SER A 146 -3.95 2.53 11.97
C SER A 146 -4.50 3.95 11.79
N ILE A 147 -5.59 4.08 11.03
CA ILE A 147 -6.28 5.34 10.72
C ILE A 147 -7.73 5.28 11.18
N PRO A 148 -8.35 6.43 11.45
CA PRO A 148 -9.78 6.49 11.71
C PRO A 148 -10.59 5.87 10.57
N ILE A 149 -11.68 5.20 10.91
CA ILE A 149 -12.65 4.72 9.94
C ILE A 149 -13.89 5.58 10.11
N LEU A 150 -14.45 6.06 9.01
CA LEU A 150 -15.65 6.86 9.00
C LEU A 150 -16.81 6.07 9.63
N ASN A 151 -17.68 6.74 10.40
CA ASN A 151 -18.91 6.10 10.85
C ASN A 151 -19.89 6.02 9.68
N GLU A 152 -20.71 4.97 9.64
CA GLU A 152 -21.71 4.76 8.59
C GLU A 152 -22.68 5.96 8.46
N LYS A 153 -23.07 6.55 9.60
CA LYS A 153 -23.95 7.73 9.65
C LYS A 153 -23.33 9.01 9.04
N ASP A 154 -22.01 9.04 8.90
CA ASP A 154 -21.24 10.18 8.36
C ASP A 154 -20.92 9.99 6.86
N LEU A 155 -21.43 8.92 6.23
CA LEU A 155 -21.31 8.69 4.80
C LEU A 155 -22.03 9.77 4.01
N LYS A 156 -21.36 10.34 3.00
CA LYS A 156 -21.95 11.33 2.10
C LYS A 156 -22.77 10.63 1.03
N TYR A 157 -24.09 10.91 0.97
CA TYR A 157 -25.01 10.37 -0.02
C TYR A 157 -25.54 11.44 -0.98
N GLU A 158 -25.41 12.72 -0.64
CA GLU A 158 -25.84 13.83 -1.47
C GLU A 158 -24.70 14.39 -2.29
N TYR A 159 -24.89 14.46 -3.59
CA TYR A 159 -23.92 14.98 -4.54
C TYR A 159 -24.59 15.92 -5.56
N SER A 160 -23.94 17.03 -5.82
CA SER A 160 -24.29 17.97 -6.90
C SER A 160 -23.16 18.03 -7.91
N ARG A 161 -23.47 18.40 -9.14
CA ARG A 161 -22.44 18.67 -10.17
C ARG A 161 -21.76 20.01 -9.91
N PRO A 162 -20.47 20.12 -10.20
CA PRO A 162 -19.59 19.04 -10.66
C PRO A 162 -19.29 18.00 -9.58
N LEU A 163 -19.20 16.72 -9.99
CA LEU A 163 -18.86 15.62 -9.10
C LEU A 163 -17.35 15.63 -8.84
N GLU A 164 -16.95 15.64 -7.57
CA GLU A 164 -15.55 15.78 -7.16
C GLU A 164 -14.84 14.43 -7.18
N LEU A 165 -13.84 14.28 -8.04
CA LEU A 165 -12.95 13.13 -8.11
C LEU A 165 -11.59 13.46 -7.50
N CYS A 166 -10.85 12.44 -7.08
CA CYS A 166 -9.45 12.62 -6.72
C CYS A 166 -8.56 11.45 -7.16
N THR A 167 -7.27 11.72 -7.36
CA THR A 167 -6.19 10.74 -7.25
C THR A 167 -5.45 10.97 -5.94
N PHE A 168 -5.00 9.91 -5.27
CA PHE A 168 -4.39 10.01 -3.94
C PHE A 168 -3.20 9.07 -3.84
N SER A 169 -2.15 9.35 -4.61
CA SER A 169 -0.95 8.50 -4.69
C SER A 169 0.26 9.34 -5.04
N ARG A 170 1.46 8.73 -5.00
CA ARG A 170 2.64 9.38 -5.56
C ARG A 170 2.37 9.78 -7.00
N VAL A 171 2.65 11.05 -7.34
CA VAL A 171 2.48 11.59 -8.70
C VAL A 171 3.63 11.13 -9.56
N MET A 172 3.38 10.14 -10.42
CA MET A 172 4.34 9.53 -11.34
C MET A 172 3.60 8.85 -12.50
N LYS A 173 4.31 8.61 -13.60
CA LYS A 173 3.73 8.04 -14.82
C LYS A 173 3.01 6.72 -14.59
N GLU A 174 3.61 5.83 -13.80
CA GLU A 174 3.09 4.50 -13.53
C GLU A 174 1.82 4.49 -12.67
N LYS A 175 1.48 5.60 -12.03
CA LYS A 175 0.21 5.75 -11.30
C LYS A 175 -0.94 6.21 -12.19
N GLY A 176 -0.69 6.45 -13.49
CA GLY A 176 -1.72 6.78 -14.45
C GLY A 176 -2.38 8.15 -14.23
N ILE A 177 -1.66 9.11 -13.65
CA ILE A 177 -2.22 10.43 -13.37
C ILE A 177 -2.65 11.13 -14.66
N GLU A 178 -1.84 11.02 -15.74
CA GLU A 178 -2.20 11.58 -17.04
C GLU A 178 -3.46 10.92 -17.61
N ASP A 179 -3.64 9.60 -17.43
CA ASP A 179 -4.85 8.90 -17.87
C ASP A 179 -6.11 9.41 -17.15
N ALA A 180 -6.00 9.72 -15.84
CA ALA A 180 -7.12 10.29 -15.09
C ALA A 180 -7.45 11.72 -15.59
N ILE A 181 -6.44 12.52 -15.91
CA ILE A 181 -6.61 13.86 -16.49
C ILE A 181 -7.31 13.74 -17.84
N ASP A 182 -6.75 12.97 -18.77
CA ASP A 182 -7.24 12.83 -20.15
C ASP A 182 -8.71 12.38 -20.18
N VAL A 183 -9.08 11.42 -19.34
CA VAL A 183 -10.46 10.90 -19.29
C VAL A 183 -11.43 11.95 -18.72
N VAL A 184 -11.03 12.69 -17.68
CA VAL A 184 -11.88 13.76 -17.10
C VAL A 184 -12.05 14.90 -18.08
N GLU A 185 -10.99 15.37 -18.74
CA GLU A 185 -11.04 16.41 -19.77
C GLU A 185 -11.97 15.99 -20.91
N LYS A 186 -11.77 14.79 -21.44
CA LYS A 186 -12.58 14.28 -22.55
C LYS A 186 -14.08 14.21 -22.21
N ILE A 187 -14.45 13.75 -21.01
CA ILE A 187 -15.87 13.68 -20.61
C ILE A 187 -16.49 15.09 -20.51
N ASN A 188 -15.78 16.05 -19.92
CA ASN A 188 -16.26 17.42 -19.79
C ASN A 188 -16.39 18.12 -21.16
N GLU A 189 -15.41 17.92 -22.06
CA GLU A 189 -15.46 18.44 -23.43
C GLU A 189 -16.62 17.87 -24.24
N GLU A 190 -16.81 16.54 -24.23
CA GLU A 190 -17.89 15.88 -24.97
C GLU A 190 -19.29 16.26 -24.48
N THR A 191 -19.43 16.58 -23.20
CA THR A 191 -20.73 17.01 -22.62
C THR A 191 -20.95 18.51 -22.71
N ASN A 192 -19.91 19.28 -23.04
CA ASN A 192 -19.90 20.75 -22.98
C ASN A 192 -20.34 21.28 -21.59
N GLU A 193 -20.08 20.52 -20.55
CA GLU A 193 -20.39 20.80 -19.14
C GLU A 193 -19.27 20.31 -18.24
N ILE A 194 -19.00 21.02 -17.14
CA ILE A 194 -18.09 20.50 -16.11
C ILE A 194 -18.85 19.47 -15.28
N VAL A 195 -18.82 18.21 -15.74
CA VAL A 195 -19.42 17.06 -15.03
C VAL A 195 -18.57 16.65 -13.84
N TYR A 196 -17.24 16.64 -14.04
CA TYR A 196 -16.26 16.20 -13.04
C TYR A 196 -15.23 17.29 -12.78
N THR A 197 -14.81 17.39 -11.52
CA THR A 197 -13.54 18.03 -11.14
C THR A 197 -12.55 16.97 -10.70
N LEU A 198 -11.25 17.24 -10.76
CA LEU A 198 -10.21 16.32 -10.36
C LEU A 198 -9.15 17.00 -9.48
N ASP A 199 -9.02 16.53 -8.24
CA ASP A 199 -7.96 16.92 -7.31
C ASP A 199 -6.85 15.86 -7.31
N ILE A 200 -5.61 16.26 -7.62
CA ILE A 200 -4.45 15.36 -7.66
C ILE A 200 -3.66 15.53 -6.37
N TYR A 201 -3.61 14.48 -5.54
CA TYR A 201 -2.87 14.47 -4.28
C TYR A 201 -1.67 13.54 -4.34
N GLY A 202 -0.60 13.95 -3.68
CA GLY A 202 0.56 13.13 -3.36
C GLY A 202 1.90 13.78 -3.72
N PRO A 203 3.01 13.25 -3.17
CA PRO A 203 4.34 13.75 -3.49
C PRO A 203 4.68 13.45 -4.95
N ILE A 204 5.27 14.43 -5.62
CA ILE A 204 5.75 14.26 -7.00
C ILE A 204 7.04 13.44 -6.98
N ASP A 205 7.10 12.37 -7.76
CA ASP A 205 8.32 11.57 -7.90
C ASP A 205 9.43 12.39 -8.54
N LYS A 206 10.66 12.24 -8.04
CA LYS A 206 11.81 13.03 -8.50
C LYS A 206 12.08 12.91 -10.01
N SER A 207 11.82 11.72 -10.57
CA SER A 207 11.99 11.47 -11.99
C SER A 207 10.87 12.06 -12.87
N TYR A 208 9.80 12.54 -12.25
CA TYR A 208 8.60 13.02 -12.94
C TYR A 208 8.32 14.53 -12.73
N VAL A 209 9.13 15.21 -11.95
CA VAL A 209 8.95 16.64 -11.61
C VAL A 209 8.83 17.50 -12.86
N ASP A 210 9.82 17.44 -13.76
CA ASP A 210 9.85 18.30 -14.97
C ASP A 210 8.64 18.06 -15.90
N ARG A 211 8.21 16.80 -16.01
CA ARG A 211 7.03 16.42 -16.80
C ARG A 211 5.77 16.96 -16.16
N PHE A 212 5.60 16.76 -14.85
CA PHE A 212 4.40 17.16 -14.14
C PHE A 212 4.25 18.68 -14.01
N GLU A 213 5.35 19.42 -13.82
CA GLU A 213 5.28 20.89 -13.81
C GLU A 213 4.83 21.46 -15.16
N LYS A 214 5.28 20.88 -16.27
CA LYS A 214 4.79 21.26 -17.61
C LYS A 214 3.28 20.97 -17.74
N LEU A 215 2.87 19.77 -17.35
CA LEU A 215 1.47 19.35 -17.40
C LEU A 215 0.58 20.26 -16.54
N LYS A 216 1.00 20.56 -15.31
CA LYS A 216 0.27 21.40 -14.36
C LYS A 216 -0.04 22.80 -14.91
N ASN A 217 0.85 23.35 -15.75
CA ASN A 217 0.64 24.67 -16.37
C ASN A 217 -0.40 24.67 -17.50
N THR A 218 -0.82 23.50 -17.99
CA THR A 218 -1.82 23.35 -19.05
C THR A 218 -3.15 22.81 -18.55
N LEU A 219 -3.27 22.49 -17.25
CA LEU A 219 -4.49 21.95 -16.68
C LEU A 219 -5.64 22.97 -16.77
N PRO A 220 -6.84 22.53 -17.16
CA PRO A 220 -8.04 23.36 -17.08
C PRO A 220 -8.41 23.66 -15.62
N SER A 221 -9.19 24.70 -15.37
CA SER A 221 -9.53 25.20 -14.03
C SER A 221 -10.23 24.16 -13.13
N TYR A 222 -10.84 23.14 -13.70
CA TYR A 222 -11.52 22.06 -12.97
C TYR A 222 -10.60 20.88 -12.60
N ILE A 223 -9.31 20.94 -12.96
CA ILE A 223 -8.28 19.97 -12.55
C ILE A 223 -7.16 20.70 -11.84
N LYS A 224 -6.78 20.24 -10.65
CA LYS A 224 -5.71 20.89 -9.89
C LYS A 224 -4.81 19.92 -9.11
N TYR A 225 -3.57 20.31 -8.95
CA TYR A 225 -2.68 19.65 -7.98
C TYR A 225 -2.97 20.21 -6.58
N ALA A 226 -3.46 19.35 -5.70
CA ALA A 226 -3.88 19.70 -4.35
C ALA A 226 -2.80 19.44 -3.27
N GLY A 227 -1.59 19.01 -3.69
CA GLY A 227 -0.45 18.84 -2.81
C GLY A 227 -0.45 17.50 -2.04
N CYS A 228 0.21 17.48 -0.88
CA CYS A 228 0.31 16.31 -0.02
C CYS A 228 -0.61 16.44 1.19
N VAL A 229 -1.09 15.31 1.67
CA VAL A 229 -1.90 15.19 2.88
C VAL A 229 -1.20 14.27 3.87
N ASP A 230 -1.19 14.62 5.14
CA ASP A 230 -0.71 13.76 6.20
C ASP A 230 -1.54 12.48 6.25
N SER A 231 -0.89 11.33 6.43
CA SER A 231 -1.56 10.02 6.41
C SER A 231 -2.70 9.89 7.44
N GLU A 232 -2.62 10.60 8.54
CA GLU A 232 -3.63 10.61 9.61
C GLU A 232 -4.89 11.40 9.22
N LYS A 233 -4.77 12.31 8.23
CA LYS A 233 -5.88 13.15 7.72
C LYS A 233 -6.48 12.62 6.41
N SER A 234 -5.96 11.50 5.88
CA SER A 234 -6.36 10.98 4.57
C SER A 234 -7.86 10.69 4.48
N VAL A 235 -8.44 10.06 5.51
CA VAL A 235 -9.87 9.74 5.56
C VAL A 235 -10.73 11.01 5.58
N GLU A 236 -10.33 12.00 6.39
CA GLU A 236 -11.06 13.27 6.50
C GLU A 236 -11.05 14.04 5.18
N VAL A 237 -9.95 13.99 4.43
CA VAL A 237 -9.86 14.60 3.10
C VAL A 237 -10.68 13.81 2.08
N LEU A 238 -10.56 12.47 2.10
CA LEU A 238 -11.20 11.61 1.10
C LEU A 238 -12.72 11.57 1.22
N LYS A 239 -13.30 11.61 2.43
CA LYS A 239 -14.76 11.46 2.65
C LYS A 239 -15.64 12.42 1.85
N LYS A 240 -15.10 13.56 1.39
CA LYS A 240 -15.83 14.55 0.60
C LYS A 240 -15.99 14.17 -0.88
N TYR A 241 -15.06 13.34 -1.41
CA TYR A 241 -15.02 12.98 -2.81
C TYR A 241 -16.12 11.98 -3.19
N TYR A 242 -16.51 12.09 -4.45
CA TYR A 242 -17.44 11.17 -5.07
C TYR A 242 -16.80 9.82 -5.33
N LEU A 243 -15.59 9.82 -5.94
CA LEU A 243 -14.81 8.63 -6.26
C LEU A 243 -13.31 8.90 -6.11
N LEU A 244 -12.56 7.85 -5.75
CA LEU A 244 -11.11 7.81 -5.93
C LEU A 244 -10.79 7.20 -7.29
N LEU A 245 -9.95 7.85 -8.10
CA LEU A 245 -9.40 7.29 -9.33
C LEU A 245 -8.04 6.65 -9.05
N PHE A 246 -7.89 5.39 -9.42
CA PHE A 246 -6.65 4.63 -9.24
C PHE A 246 -6.25 3.87 -10.53
N PRO A 247 -5.92 4.60 -11.63
CA PRO A 247 -5.59 4.01 -12.93
C PRO A 247 -4.14 3.54 -13.00
N THR A 248 -3.69 2.77 -12.00
CA THR A 248 -2.29 2.32 -11.90
C THR A 248 -1.88 1.43 -13.07
N LYS A 249 -0.66 1.66 -13.57
CA LYS A 249 0.04 0.81 -14.56
C LYS A 249 1.09 -0.08 -13.89
N PHE A 250 1.19 -0.02 -12.56
CA PHE A 250 2.10 -0.83 -11.76
C PHE A 250 1.55 -2.24 -11.59
N LYS A 251 2.01 -3.20 -12.38
CA LYS A 251 1.54 -4.59 -12.33
C LYS A 251 1.69 -5.24 -10.96
N THR A 252 2.82 -4.96 -10.30
CA THR A 252 3.20 -5.56 -9.01
C THR A 252 2.81 -4.71 -7.80
N GLU A 253 1.76 -3.89 -7.89
CA GLU A 253 1.17 -3.30 -6.68
C GLU A 253 0.81 -4.43 -5.69
N GLY A 254 1.12 -4.22 -4.41
CA GLY A 254 0.58 -5.06 -3.34
C GLY A 254 -0.84 -4.62 -2.99
N ILE A 255 -1.08 -4.37 -1.71
CA ILE A 255 -2.30 -3.71 -1.22
C ILE A 255 -2.01 -2.21 -1.04
N PRO A 256 -2.49 -1.33 -1.94
CA PRO A 256 -2.18 0.10 -1.88
C PRO A 256 -2.80 0.78 -0.66
N GLY A 257 -1.99 1.51 0.10
CA GLY A 257 -2.47 2.24 1.29
C GLY A 257 -3.54 3.29 0.97
N THR A 258 -3.51 3.88 -0.22
CA THR A 258 -4.52 4.85 -0.65
C THR A 258 -5.91 4.22 -0.84
N ILE A 259 -5.97 2.95 -1.26
CA ILE A 259 -7.24 2.23 -1.36
C ILE A 259 -7.78 1.95 0.04
N ILE A 260 -6.92 1.55 1.00
CA ILE A 260 -7.32 1.42 2.40
C ILE A 260 -7.90 2.73 2.92
N ASP A 261 -7.30 3.88 2.59
CA ASP A 261 -7.80 5.20 2.98
C ASP A 261 -9.19 5.47 2.38
N ALA A 262 -9.38 5.18 1.08
CA ALA A 262 -10.67 5.38 0.41
C ALA A 262 -11.78 4.49 0.98
N LEU A 263 -11.50 3.20 1.20
CA LEU A 263 -12.43 2.28 1.84
C LEU A 263 -12.78 2.73 3.26
N SER A 264 -11.79 3.23 4.02
CA SER A 264 -12.00 3.79 5.37
C SER A 264 -12.86 5.04 5.38
N ALA A 265 -12.87 5.79 4.27
CA ALA A 265 -13.70 6.98 4.06
C ALA A 265 -15.07 6.66 3.42
N GLY A 266 -15.35 5.39 3.11
CA GLY A 266 -16.54 4.98 2.36
C GLY A 266 -16.60 5.56 0.94
N VAL A 267 -15.45 5.78 0.31
CA VAL A 267 -15.33 6.33 -1.05
C VAL A 267 -15.00 5.19 -2.02
N PRO A 268 -15.91 4.84 -2.94
CA PRO A 268 -15.67 3.82 -3.94
C PRO A 268 -14.53 4.19 -4.88
N VAL A 269 -13.86 3.16 -5.42
CA VAL A 269 -12.66 3.32 -6.24
C VAL A 269 -12.94 2.95 -7.69
N VAL A 270 -12.56 3.80 -8.64
CA VAL A 270 -12.44 3.42 -10.06
C VAL A 270 -10.98 3.05 -10.31
N ALA A 271 -10.71 1.79 -10.63
CA ALA A 271 -9.34 1.28 -10.68
C ALA A 271 -9.07 0.38 -11.89
N SER A 272 -7.82 0.42 -12.37
CA SER A 272 -7.33 -0.58 -13.29
C SER A 272 -7.14 -1.94 -12.59
N LYS A 273 -7.29 -3.04 -13.30
CA LYS A 273 -7.03 -4.40 -12.80
C LYS A 273 -5.52 -4.69 -12.83
N TRP A 274 -4.81 -4.43 -11.72
CA TRP A 274 -3.43 -4.89 -11.55
C TRP A 274 -3.39 -6.34 -11.02
N GLU A 275 -2.23 -6.96 -10.92
CA GLU A 275 -2.14 -8.39 -10.60
C GLU A 275 -2.80 -8.82 -9.28
N ASN A 276 -2.82 -7.94 -8.28
CA ASN A 276 -3.30 -8.24 -6.94
C ASN A 276 -4.60 -7.51 -6.57
N TYR A 277 -5.30 -6.89 -7.52
CA TYR A 277 -6.48 -6.06 -7.25
C TYR A 277 -7.59 -6.81 -6.48
N ALA A 278 -7.80 -8.09 -6.81
CA ALA A 278 -8.87 -8.91 -6.25
C ALA A 278 -8.70 -9.21 -4.74
N ASP A 279 -7.53 -8.96 -4.16
CA ASP A 279 -7.34 -9.09 -2.72
C ASP A 279 -7.97 -7.93 -1.92
N ILE A 280 -8.30 -6.79 -2.59
CA ILE A 280 -8.86 -5.60 -1.94
C ILE A 280 -10.08 -5.00 -2.65
N LEU A 281 -10.17 -5.13 -3.97
CA LEU A 281 -11.27 -4.57 -4.76
C LEU A 281 -12.17 -5.65 -5.33
N VAL A 282 -13.49 -5.42 -5.18
CA VAL A 282 -14.55 -6.26 -5.77
C VAL A 282 -15.45 -5.35 -6.61
N ASN A 283 -15.61 -5.69 -7.90
CA ASN A 283 -16.39 -4.89 -8.82
C ASN A 283 -17.85 -4.77 -8.35
N GLU A 284 -18.42 -3.57 -8.40
CA GLU A 284 -19.78 -3.23 -8.00
C GLU A 284 -20.12 -3.49 -6.52
N GLU A 285 -19.08 -3.71 -5.68
CA GLU A 285 -19.23 -3.78 -4.22
C GLU A 285 -18.48 -2.64 -3.51
N ASN A 286 -17.24 -2.38 -3.90
CA ASN A 286 -16.42 -1.30 -3.37
C ASN A 286 -15.63 -0.54 -4.44
N SER A 287 -15.77 -0.94 -5.69
CA SER A 287 -15.02 -0.41 -6.81
C SER A 287 -15.74 -0.61 -8.15
N PHE A 288 -15.26 0.10 -9.17
CA PHE A 288 -15.56 -0.11 -10.59
C PHE A 288 -14.25 -0.36 -11.31
N LEU A 289 -14.13 -1.49 -11.98
CA LEU A 289 -12.85 -2.01 -12.46
C LEU A 289 -12.76 -2.01 -13.97
N PHE A 290 -11.64 -1.53 -14.51
CA PHE A 290 -11.33 -1.58 -15.94
C PHE A 290 -10.00 -2.30 -16.20
N ASN A 291 -9.80 -2.78 -17.43
CA ASN A 291 -8.57 -3.46 -17.81
C ASN A 291 -7.41 -2.46 -17.90
N MET A 292 -6.24 -2.86 -17.40
CA MET A 292 -5.06 -1.99 -17.40
C MET A 292 -4.74 -1.47 -18.81
N ASN A 293 -4.53 -0.16 -18.94
CA ASN A 293 -4.31 0.57 -20.18
C ASN A 293 -5.54 0.68 -21.12
N ASP A 294 -6.72 0.25 -20.71
CA ASP A 294 -7.95 0.44 -21.47
C ASP A 294 -8.63 1.77 -21.06
N LEU A 295 -8.16 2.85 -21.66
CA LEU A 295 -8.70 4.20 -21.40
C LEU A 295 -10.17 4.35 -21.86
N LYS A 296 -10.58 3.57 -22.86
CA LYS A 296 -11.97 3.61 -23.33
C LYS A 296 -12.92 2.95 -22.32
N GLU A 297 -12.51 1.82 -21.75
CA GLU A 297 -13.28 1.18 -20.66
C GLU A 297 -13.33 2.11 -19.43
N PHE A 298 -12.22 2.75 -19.07
CA PHE A 298 -12.17 3.74 -17.99
C PHE A 298 -13.13 4.93 -18.23
N GLU A 299 -13.10 5.50 -19.42
CA GLU A 299 -14.01 6.56 -19.85
C GLU A 299 -15.49 6.11 -19.77
N ASN A 300 -15.81 4.93 -20.31
CA ASN A 300 -17.16 4.40 -20.29
C ASN A 300 -17.69 4.18 -18.87
N ILE A 301 -16.85 3.71 -17.95
CA ILE A 301 -17.20 3.58 -16.53
C ILE A 301 -17.56 4.96 -15.96
N LEU A 302 -16.71 5.97 -16.12
CA LEU A 302 -17.02 7.31 -15.62
C LEU A 302 -18.26 7.90 -16.26
N LYS A 303 -18.48 7.72 -17.58
CA LYS A 303 -19.72 8.13 -18.24
C LYS A 303 -20.97 7.51 -17.63
N ASN A 304 -20.91 6.24 -17.24
CA ASN A 304 -22.01 5.52 -16.55
C ASN A 304 -22.19 5.98 -15.11
N LEU A 305 -21.12 6.41 -14.43
CA LEU A 305 -21.14 6.89 -13.05
C LEU A 305 -21.58 8.36 -12.91
N LYS A 306 -22.02 9.01 -14.00
CA LYS A 306 -22.81 10.26 -13.91
C LYS A 306 -24.17 10.03 -13.25
N ASP A 307 -24.68 8.80 -13.28
CA ASP A 307 -25.79 8.34 -12.45
C ASP A 307 -25.28 8.08 -11.03
N ILE A 308 -25.56 9.03 -10.13
CA ILE A 308 -25.08 9.00 -8.73
C ILE A 308 -25.60 7.80 -7.94
N ASN A 309 -26.75 7.23 -8.31
CA ASN A 309 -27.35 6.11 -7.58
C ASN A 309 -26.43 4.89 -7.57
N LYS A 310 -25.75 4.61 -8.68
CA LYS A 310 -24.79 3.48 -8.78
C LYS A 310 -23.66 3.56 -7.76
N VAL A 311 -23.19 4.77 -7.45
CA VAL A 311 -22.12 4.98 -6.46
C VAL A 311 -22.71 4.95 -5.04
N ILE A 312 -23.88 5.54 -4.84
CA ILE A 312 -24.55 5.55 -3.54
C ILE A 312 -24.86 4.12 -3.07
N GLU A 313 -25.33 3.24 -3.96
CA GLU A 313 -25.65 1.84 -3.65
C GLU A 313 -24.48 1.05 -3.06
N ILE A 314 -23.25 1.34 -3.47
CA ILE A 314 -22.08 0.59 -3.00
C ILE A 314 -21.32 1.26 -1.85
N LYS A 315 -21.64 2.51 -1.46
CA LYS A 315 -20.86 3.24 -0.43
C LYS A 315 -20.81 2.53 0.92
N ASN A 316 -21.91 1.97 1.38
CA ASN A 316 -21.93 1.24 2.64
C ASN A 316 -21.11 -0.05 2.55
N LYS A 317 -21.25 -0.83 1.47
CA LYS A 317 -20.40 -2.00 1.21
C LYS A 317 -18.93 -1.62 1.14
N THR A 318 -18.62 -0.49 0.49
CA THR A 318 -17.25 0.08 0.44
C THR A 318 -16.70 0.27 1.85
N LEU A 319 -17.42 0.93 2.74
CA LEU A 319 -17.01 1.15 4.12
C LEU A 319 -16.85 -0.17 4.89
N GLN A 320 -17.78 -1.11 4.73
CA GLN A 320 -17.73 -2.40 5.42
C GLN A 320 -16.55 -3.26 4.97
N SER A 321 -16.10 -3.14 3.71
CA SER A 321 -15.00 -3.90 3.15
C SER A 321 -13.65 -3.63 3.83
N ILE A 322 -13.51 -2.52 4.60
CA ILE A 322 -12.27 -2.19 5.33
C ILE A 322 -11.96 -3.18 6.47
N THR A 323 -12.92 -3.96 6.94
CA THR A 323 -12.77 -4.80 8.14
C THR A 323 -11.56 -5.73 8.09
N LYS A 324 -11.24 -6.29 6.93
CA LYS A 324 -10.06 -7.15 6.72
C LYS A 324 -8.73 -6.41 6.89
N PHE A 325 -8.71 -5.10 6.65
CA PHE A 325 -7.54 -4.24 6.63
C PHE A 325 -7.36 -3.40 7.89
N LYS A 326 -8.20 -3.63 8.92
CA LYS A 326 -8.00 -3.07 10.26
C LYS A 326 -6.76 -3.66 10.88
N SER A 327 -6.00 -2.84 11.62
CA SER A 327 -4.76 -3.30 12.27
C SER A 327 -5.00 -4.49 13.20
N GLU A 328 -6.11 -4.46 13.97
CA GLU A 328 -6.48 -5.54 14.89
C GLU A 328 -6.70 -6.87 14.17
N THR A 329 -7.31 -6.86 12.98
CA THR A 329 -7.56 -8.06 12.18
C THR A 329 -6.28 -8.53 11.48
N ALA A 330 -5.59 -7.61 10.81
CA ALA A 330 -4.40 -7.92 10.01
C ALA A 330 -3.26 -8.48 10.88
N MET A 331 -3.04 -7.92 12.07
CA MET A 331 -1.93 -8.31 12.94
C MET A 331 -2.10 -9.66 13.64
N GLN A 332 -3.30 -10.26 13.65
CA GLN A 332 -3.54 -11.56 14.33
C GLN A 332 -2.61 -12.66 13.80
N VAL A 333 -2.37 -12.67 12.49
CA VAL A 333 -1.49 -13.67 11.88
C VAL A 333 -0.04 -13.54 12.40
N LEU A 334 0.44 -12.31 12.57
CA LEU A 334 1.78 -12.05 13.10
C LEU A 334 1.87 -12.42 14.57
N TYR A 335 0.91 -12.00 15.39
CA TYR A 335 0.84 -12.32 16.83
C TYR A 335 0.84 -13.82 17.07
N LYS A 336 -0.01 -14.58 16.36
CA LYS A 336 -0.05 -16.05 16.46
C LYS A 336 1.30 -16.72 16.19
N ASN A 337 2.14 -16.14 15.34
CA ASN A 337 3.47 -16.70 15.02
C ASN A 337 4.55 -16.28 16.02
N ILE A 338 4.42 -15.10 16.64
CA ILE A 338 5.33 -14.61 17.69
C ILE A 338 5.11 -15.42 18.99
N GLU A 339 3.85 -15.73 19.31
CA GLU A 339 3.44 -16.35 20.57
C GLU A 339 3.58 -17.89 20.59
N LYS A 340 3.81 -18.52 19.44
CA LYS A 340 4.14 -19.95 19.31
C LYS A 340 5.59 -20.24 19.68
#